data_996f9007d2888af9b6073a957e82fba3
#
_entry.id   996f9007d2888af9b6073a957e82fba3
#
_cell.length_a   1.000
_cell.length_b   1.000
_cell.length_c   1.000
_cell.angle_alpha   90.00
_cell.angle_beta   90.00
_cell.angle_gamma   90.00
#
_symmetry.space_group_name_H-M   'P 1'
#
loop_
_entity.id
_entity.type
_entity.pdbx_description
1 polymer ?
#
loop_
_entity_poly.entity_id
_entity_poly.type
_entity_poly.pdbx_seq_one_letter_code
_entity_poly.pdbx_strand_id
1 'polypeptide(L)'
;MSAFNKVTSFYQFHTNGMDNFPLSLFDDESVNKKFGTLTLTTEKTEPIQVPLAIFFNVDCSASMSDTCSDGRTKMQHIIHTLNNILRVFSKMENTECHIAVDVFDNDTKTIFDFTQITSTNVNTYIEMISGIYPNGSTDIEKSLINARTKINTYIEKNPTHKIVHIQLTDGDSTAGCNDPDKLLEIVDERYTNIFIGFGNTHNSHMLNTLASKKYGEYLFVDKIENAGFVYGEIVNNLVYSLIEDGYIEVEDCEIYDWNKNIWTNKLVIPKIAGDIKKTYHIRCDNIEDIDIDIYGILIGSDTIELLCVADPLPDLIDFNTNIAEPNDLTQYMYRQKVQELLYVINEYNTKDKKTTNGGLWSNISTPVKANNENKTYKKMEIQKNVKSLFSHLKTFRDSIEEKEKKQFIKVLMDDLYVSYKTMNSHTSHMYSCARQTSQGRQYSYNVTNIGDENNNFRMRRVSNGRTFNIQQTPFKRSANILCQCLDDEENEQTLDINKKLKFDEYNEIFREDDIEDNYDEFDDFVLSQNTDTTYTSPSIVNMMRSVSQK
;
A
#
# COMPACT_ATOMS: atom_id res chain seq x y z
N MET A 1 11.89 18.33 -30.02
CA MET A 1 10.88 17.29 -30.30
C MET A 1 9.67 17.65 -29.48
N SER A 2 8.49 17.69 -30.09
CA SER A 2 7.27 18.09 -29.41
C SER A 2 6.93 17.06 -28.31
N ALA A 3 6.44 17.52 -27.15
CA ALA A 3 6.03 16.68 -26.01
C ALA A 3 4.94 15.65 -26.38
N PHE A 4 4.25 15.86 -27.48
CA PHE A 4 3.13 15.05 -27.97
C PHE A 4 3.41 13.58 -28.26
N ASN A 5 4.66 13.12 -28.30
CA ASN A 5 4.97 11.73 -28.63
C ASN A 5 5.39 10.86 -27.43
N LYS A 6 5.48 11.42 -26.23
CA LYS A 6 5.99 10.67 -25.06
C LYS A 6 4.91 9.97 -24.25
N VAL A 7 3.65 10.38 -24.42
CA VAL A 7 2.51 9.85 -23.72
C VAL A 7 1.47 9.43 -24.73
N THR A 8 0.99 8.21 -24.63
CA THR A 8 -0.09 7.68 -25.47
C THR A 8 -1.16 7.05 -24.60
N SER A 9 -2.41 7.12 -25.03
CA SER A 9 -3.51 6.50 -24.32
C SER A 9 -4.51 5.88 -25.29
N PHE A 10 -5.05 4.74 -24.87
CA PHE A 10 -6.07 4.00 -25.60
C PHE A 10 -7.17 3.55 -24.65
N TYR A 11 -8.40 3.54 -25.15
CA TYR A 11 -9.50 2.95 -24.39
C TYR A 11 -10.17 1.80 -25.15
N GLN A 12 -10.80 0.91 -24.43
CA GLN A 12 -11.59 -0.19 -24.98
C GLN A 12 -12.70 -0.57 -24.02
N PHE A 13 -13.80 -1.10 -24.57
CA PHE A 13 -14.94 -1.58 -23.79
C PHE A 13 -15.07 -3.09 -23.85
N HIS A 14 -15.61 -3.66 -22.78
CA HIS A 14 -15.95 -5.07 -22.74
C HIS A 14 -17.15 -5.37 -23.65
N THR A 15 -17.00 -6.30 -24.57
CA THR A 15 -18.03 -6.70 -25.54
C THR A 15 -18.33 -8.19 -25.50
N ASN A 16 -17.65 -8.97 -24.66
CA ASN A 16 -17.78 -10.43 -24.61
C ASN A 16 -18.89 -10.88 -23.66
N GLY A 17 -20.16 -10.80 -24.09
CA GLY A 17 -21.27 -11.67 -23.67
C GLY A 17 -21.67 -11.74 -22.19
N MET A 18 -21.14 -10.88 -21.30
CA MET A 18 -21.51 -10.87 -19.88
C MET A 18 -22.46 -9.72 -19.53
N ASP A 19 -23.59 -9.64 -20.21
CA ASP A 19 -24.61 -8.60 -20.01
C ASP A 19 -25.20 -8.56 -18.58
N ASN A 20 -24.89 -9.54 -17.74
CA ASN A 20 -25.42 -9.68 -16.37
C ASN A 20 -24.34 -9.77 -15.28
N PHE A 21 -23.07 -9.47 -15.57
CA PHE A 21 -22.04 -9.45 -14.55
C PHE A 21 -22.06 -8.09 -13.83
N PRO A 22 -22.53 -8.01 -12.56
CA PRO A 22 -22.60 -6.74 -11.87
C PRO A 22 -21.19 -6.13 -11.78
N LEU A 23 -21.02 -4.89 -12.28
CA LEU A 23 -19.73 -4.19 -12.33
C LEU A 23 -19.23 -3.83 -10.93
N SER A 24 -20.14 -3.61 -9.98
CA SER A 24 -19.83 -3.30 -8.60
C SER A 24 -20.43 -4.35 -7.67
N LEU A 25 -19.81 -4.53 -6.50
CA LEU A 25 -20.36 -5.33 -5.39
C LEU A 25 -21.33 -4.52 -4.52
N PHE A 26 -21.34 -3.19 -4.65
CA PHE A 26 -22.00 -2.26 -3.73
C PHE A 26 -22.88 -1.22 -4.41
N ASP A 27 -22.87 -1.17 -5.75
CA ASP A 27 -23.59 -0.18 -6.55
C ASP A 27 -24.52 -0.86 -7.55
N ASP A 28 -25.82 -0.85 -7.24
CA ASP A 28 -26.88 -1.44 -8.11
C ASP A 28 -27.11 -0.62 -9.39
N GLU A 29 -26.72 0.66 -9.42
CA GLU A 29 -26.87 1.54 -10.61
C GLU A 29 -25.88 1.15 -11.71
N SER A 30 -24.83 0.41 -11.40
CA SER A 30 -23.83 -0.03 -12.38
C SER A 30 -24.31 -1.13 -13.34
N VAL A 31 -25.47 -1.72 -13.09
CA VAL A 31 -25.96 -2.92 -13.83
C VAL A 31 -26.18 -2.64 -15.32
N ASN A 32 -26.47 -1.40 -15.71
CA ASN A 32 -26.75 -1.02 -17.10
C ASN A 32 -25.57 -0.32 -17.80
N LYS A 33 -24.47 -0.03 -17.10
CA LYS A 33 -23.33 0.67 -17.68
C LYS A 33 -22.34 -0.30 -18.34
N LYS A 34 -21.77 0.12 -19.45
CA LYS A 34 -20.71 -0.63 -20.14
C LYS A 34 -19.38 -0.39 -19.46
N PHE A 35 -18.67 -1.47 -19.13
CA PHE A 35 -17.34 -1.41 -18.52
C PHE A 35 -16.26 -1.32 -19.59
N GLY A 36 -15.27 -0.47 -19.34
CA GLY A 36 -14.11 -0.32 -20.19
C GLY A 36 -12.82 -0.10 -19.40
N THR A 37 -11.73 -0.05 -20.12
CA THR A 37 -10.40 0.31 -19.61
C THR A 37 -9.79 1.43 -20.43
N LEU A 38 -9.14 2.37 -19.74
CA LEU A 38 -8.25 3.37 -20.32
C LEU A 38 -6.81 2.97 -19.98
N THR A 39 -5.99 2.79 -20.98
CA THR A 39 -4.57 2.46 -20.83
C THR A 39 -3.72 3.67 -21.19
N LEU A 40 -2.95 4.16 -20.23
CA LEU A 40 -1.95 5.21 -20.39
C LEU A 40 -0.57 4.56 -20.46
N THR A 41 0.19 4.87 -21.52
CA THR A 41 1.55 4.38 -21.73
C THR A 41 2.50 5.54 -21.89
N THR A 42 3.64 5.46 -21.22
CA THR A 42 4.72 6.44 -21.36
C THR A 42 5.94 5.81 -22.02
N GLU A 43 6.58 6.55 -22.92
CA GLU A 43 7.83 6.12 -23.53
C GLU A 43 8.97 6.08 -22.51
N LYS A 44 9.98 5.28 -22.79
CA LYS A 44 11.22 5.28 -22.02
C LYS A 44 11.89 6.65 -22.10
N THR A 45 12.22 7.20 -20.94
CA THR A 45 12.86 8.51 -20.82
C THR A 45 14.32 8.37 -20.39
N GLU A 46 15.12 9.37 -20.76
CA GLU A 46 16.44 9.58 -20.13
C GLU A 46 16.25 10.08 -18.69
N PRO A 47 17.27 9.93 -17.83
CA PRO A 47 17.25 10.52 -16.49
C PRO A 47 16.93 12.02 -16.54
N ILE A 48 16.18 12.49 -15.55
CA ILE A 48 15.78 13.90 -15.47
C ILE A 48 17.00 14.82 -15.44
N GLN A 49 16.88 15.95 -16.15
CA GLN A 49 17.90 17.01 -16.15
C GLN A 49 17.66 18.08 -15.07
N VAL A 50 16.51 18.01 -14.39
CA VAL A 50 16.19 18.91 -13.28
C VAL A 50 16.95 18.45 -12.04
N PRO A 51 17.66 19.35 -11.34
CA PRO A 51 18.38 18.99 -10.12
C PRO A 51 17.44 18.36 -9.08
N LEU A 52 17.84 17.23 -8.52
CA LEU A 52 17.10 16.47 -7.51
C LEU A 52 17.76 16.60 -6.14
N ALA A 53 16.98 16.79 -5.10
CA ALA A 53 17.47 16.74 -3.73
C ALA A 53 16.62 15.77 -2.90
N ILE A 54 17.27 14.79 -2.28
CA ILE A 54 16.61 13.74 -1.49
C ILE A 54 17.08 13.87 -0.04
N PHE A 55 16.13 14.06 0.87
CA PHE A 55 16.36 14.06 2.30
C PHE A 55 15.89 12.73 2.89
N PHE A 56 16.82 11.90 3.35
CA PHE A 56 16.51 10.69 4.10
C PHE A 56 16.47 10.99 5.59
N ASN A 57 15.34 10.69 6.21
CA ASN A 57 15.11 10.83 7.65
C ASN A 57 14.86 9.42 8.22
N VAL A 58 15.88 8.85 8.88
CA VAL A 58 15.94 7.42 9.20
C VAL A 58 15.77 7.20 10.68
N ASP A 59 14.79 6.41 11.07
CA ASP A 59 14.64 5.92 12.44
C ASP A 59 15.88 5.13 12.86
N CYS A 60 16.51 5.53 13.95
CA CYS A 60 17.61 4.81 14.57
C CYS A 60 17.31 4.44 16.03
N SER A 61 16.03 4.35 16.39
CA SER A 61 15.59 3.85 17.70
C SER A 61 16.05 2.43 18.00
N ALA A 62 15.96 2.03 19.25
CA ALA A 62 16.47 0.74 19.71
C ALA A 62 15.88 -0.48 18.95
N SER A 63 14.61 -0.39 18.49
CA SER A 63 13.96 -1.45 17.70
C SER A 63 14.64 -1.74 16.37
N MET A 64 15.38 -0.76 15.80
CA MET A 64 16.17 -0.95 14.59
C MET A 64 17.36 -1.91 14.77
N SER A 65 17.69 -2.28 16.02
CA SER A 65 18.69 -3.32 16.34
C SER A 65 18.15 -4.75 16.28
N ASP A 66 16.82 -4.93 16.11
CA ASP A 66 16.21 -6.26 16.01
C ASP A 66 16.78 -7.05 14.83
N THR A 67 17.04 -8.34 15.07
CA THR A 67 17.61 -9.24 14.06
C THR A 67 16.52 -9.79 13.14
N CYS A 68 16.77 -9.73 11.85
CA CYS A 68 15.91 -10.25 10.79
C CYS A 68 16.17 -11.73 10.51
N SER A 69 15.39 -12.31 9.60
CA SER A 69 15.45 -13.75 9.26
C SER A 69 16.79 -14.21 8.68
N ASP A 70 17.55 -13.30 8.07
CA ASP A 70 18.87 -13.57 7.48
C ASP A 70 20.06 -13.30 8.42
N GLY A 71 19.78 -12.95 9.68
CA GLY A 71 20.77 -12.69 10.72
C GLY A 71 21.33 -11.26 10.77
N ARG A 72 20.96 -10.39 9.83
CA ARG A 72 21.27 -8.95 9.88
C ARG A 72 20.23 -8.21 10.71
N THR A 73 20.61 -7.05 11.27
CA THR A 73 19.65 -6.17 11.93
C THR A 73 18.87 -5.33 10.91
N LYS A 74 17.70 -4.81 11.32
CA LYS A 74 16.92 -3.87 10.50
C LYS A 74 17.79 -2.70 10.02
N MET A 75 18.59 -2.10 10.93
CA MET A 75 19.49 -1.02 10.58
C MET A 75 20.53 -1.42 9.54
N GLN A 76 21.11 -2.63 9.64
CA GLN A 76 22.06 -3.12 8.64
C GLN A 76 21.46 -3.24 7.25
N HIS A 77 20.18 -3.61 7.13
CA HIS A 77 19.48 -3.61 5.85
C HIS A 77 19.30 -2.20 5.28
N ILE A 78 18.93 -1.23 6.13
CA ILE A 78 18.77 0.16 5.71
C ILE A 78 20.10 0.77 5.29
N ILE A 79 21.15 0.59 6.06
CA ILE A 79 22.52 1.02 5.71
C ILE A 79 22.91 0.45 4.36
N HIS A 80 22.68 -0.84 4.15
CA HIS A 80 22.97 -1.50 2.87
C HIS A 80 22.19 -0.86 1.71
N THR A 81 20.89 -0.64 1.88
CA THR A 81 20.02 -0.03 0.88
C THR A 81 20.45 1.39 0.55
N LEU A 82 20.70 2.24 1.56
CA LEU A 82 21.19 3.60 1.37
C LEU A 82 22.53 3.63 0.66
N ASN A 83 23.47 2.77 1.03
CA ASN A 83 24.75 2.64 0.36
C ASN A 83 24.61 2.30 -1.12
N ASN A 84 23.68 1.43 -1.48
CA ASN A 84 23.40 1.10 -2.88
C ASN A 84 22.77 2.28 -3.63
N ILE A 85 21.85 3.02 -2.98
CA ILE A 85 21.26 4.24 -3.54
C ILE A 85 22.36 5.28 -3.84
N LEU A 86 23.28 5.53 -2.90
CA LEU A 86 24.42 6.43 -3.14
C LEU A 86 25.27 5.97 -4.33
N ARG A 87 25.54 4.66 -4.45
CA ARG A 87 26.29 4.12 -5.58
C ARG A 87 25.54 4.26 -6.92
N VAL A 88 24.21 4.13 -6.90
CA VAL A 88 23.39 4.35 -8.10
C VAL A 88 23.52 5.81 -8.55
N PHE A 89 23.30 6.78 -7.66
CA PHE A 89 23.39 8.19 -8.00
C PHE A 89 24.82 8.64 -8.37
N SER A 90 25.84 8.06 -7.75
CA SER A 90 27.24 8.39 -8.08
C SER A 90 27.67 8.00 -9.51
N LYS A 91 26.91 7.10 -10.17
CA LYS A 91 27.14 6.67 -11.55
C LYS A 91 26.30 7.43 -12.57
N MET A 92 25.37 8.27 -12.13
CA MET A 92 24.48 9.04 -13.01
C MET A 92 25.14 10.39 -13.35
N GLU A 93 26.03 10.41 -14.33
CA GLU A 93 26.83 11.58 -14.72
C GLU A 93 25.98 12.78 -15.16
N ASN A 94 24.80 12.55 -15.71
CA ASN A 94 23.92 13.58 -16.27
C ASN A 94 22.80 14.03 -15.31
N THR A 95 22.76 13.51 -14.10
CA THR A 95 21.72 13.85 -13.10
C THR A 95 22.39 14.50 -11.90
N GLU A 96 22.12 15.78 -11.68
CA GLU A 96 22.53 16.46 -10.45
C GLU A 96 21.63 15.97 -9.31
N CYS A 97 22.21 15.22 -8.36
CA CYS A 97 21.48 14.71 -7.22
C CYS A 97 22.21 15.08 -5.92
N HIS A 98 21.55 15.88 -5.09
CA HIS A 98 21.99 16.22 -3.73
C HIS A 98 21.26 15.31 -2.73
N ILE A 99 22.01 14.65 -1.87
CA ILE A 99 21.46 13.79 -0.82
C ILE A 99 21.84 14.34 0.54
N ALA A 100 20.90 14.31 1.48
CA ALA A 100 21.14 14.52 2.90
C ALA A 100 20.60 13.34 3.68
N VAL A 101 21.26 13.01 4.79
CA VAL A 101 20.84 11.92 5.68
C VAL A 101 20.87 12.41 7.12
N ASP A 102 19.68 12.39 7.74
CA ASP A 102 19.54 12.52 9.19
C ASP A 102 19.06 11.21 9.77
N VAL A 103 19.42 10.96 11.01
CA VAL A 103 18.83 9.89 11.81
C VAL A 103 18.10 10.49 13.00
N PHE A 104 17.07 9.80 13.48
CA PHE A 104 16.34 10.22 14.66
C PHE A 104 16.05 9.06 15.61
N ASP A 105 16.10 9.39 16.89
CA ASP A 105 15.63 8.57 18.00
C ASP A 105 14.77 9.49 18.92
N ASN A 106 15.15 9.76 20.15
CA ASN A 106 14.60 10.83 21.00
C ASN A 106 15.18 12.22 20.67
N ASP A 107 16.14 12.27 19.77
CA ASP A 107 16.74 13.47 19.19
C ASP A 107 17.00 13.28 17.70
N THR A 108 17.47 14.30 17.02
CA THR A 108 17.85 14.23 15.61
C THR A 108 19.34 14.48 15.45
N LYS A 109 19.98 13.67 14.60
CA LYS A 109 21.40 13.80 14.31
C LYS A 109 21.65 13.79 12.80
N THR A 110 22.32 14.81 12.31
CA THR A 110 22.79 14.87 10.93
C THR A 110 23.97 13.93 10.73
N ILE A 111 23.85 13.03 9.76
CA ILE A 111 24.98 12.23 9.28
C ILE A 111 25.74 13.05 8.25
N PHE A 112 25.04 13.64 7.26
CA PHE A 112 25.59 14.65 6.35
C PHE A 112 24.47 15.50 5.75
N ASP A 113 24.78 16.76 5.45
CA ASP A 113 23.87 17.70 4.82
C ASP A 113 23.81 17.51 3.30
N PHE A 114 22.84 18.20 2.66
CA PHE A 114 22.65 18.14 1.21
C PHE A 114 23.95 18.33 0.46
N THR A 115 24.38 17.27 -0.19
CA THR A 115 25.65 17.20 -0.91
C THR A 115 25.42 16.45 -2.22
N GLN A 116 26.01 16.98 -3.30
CA GLN A 116 26.04 16.30 -4.59
C GLN A 116 26.83 15.00 -4.47
N ILE A 117 26.20 13.89 -4.80
CA ILE A 117 26.84 12.57 -4.77
C ILE A 117 27.51 12.30 -6.11
N THR A 118 28.82 12.04 -6.06
CA THR A 118 29.67 11.81 -7.24
C THR A 118 30.50 10.54 -7.05
N SER A 119 31.08 10.05 -8.15
CA SER A 119 31.99 8.89 -8.11
C SER A 119 33.23 9.12 -7.22
N THR A 120 33.61 10.38 -7.00
CA THR A 120 34.80 10.74 -6.21
C THR A 120 34.54 10.81 -4.72
N ASN A 121 33.31 11.14 -4.28
CA ASN A 121 32.99 11.35 -2.87
C ASN A 121 32.09 10.28 -2.25
N VAL A 122 31.49 9.41 -3.05
CA VAL A 122 30.49 8.40 -2.60
C VAL A 122 31.00 7.53 -1.46
N ASN A 123 32.26 7.10 -1.50
CA ASN A 123 32.82 6.22 -0.47
C ASN A 123 32.90 6.91 0.91
N THR A 124 33.18 8.21 0.95
CA THR A 124 33.18 8.98 2.20
C THR A 124 31.79 8.97 2.86
N TYR A 125 30.71 9.17 2.07
CA TYR A 125 29.35 9.16 2.59
C TYR A 125 28.87 7.75 2.96
N ILE A 126 29.31 6.72 2.24
CA ILE A 126 29.09 5.32 2.59
C ILE A 126 29.71 5.00 3.96
N GLU A 127 30.92 5.46 4.22
CA GLU A 127 31.56 5.30 5.53
C GLU A 127 30.78 5.98 6.65
N MET A 128 30.30 7.21 6.41
CA MET A 128 29.46 7.95 7.37
C MET A 128 28.16 7.21 7.70
N ILE A 129 27.43 6.71 6.67
CA ILE A 129 26.21 5.93 6.86
C ILE A 129 26.50 4.62 7.60
N SER A 130 27.61 3.97 7.29
CA SER A 130 28.00 2.70 7.94
C SER A 130 28.28 2.84 9.43
N GLY A 131 28.49 4.06 9.91
CA GLY A 131 28.67 4.39 11.31
C GLY A 131 27.34 4.64 12.09
N ILE A 132 26.18 4.49 11.47
CA ILE A 132 24.89 4.66 12.15
C ILE A 132 24.67 3.50 13.12
N TYR A 133 24.26 3.83 14.34
CA TYR A 133 24.06 2.86 15.41
C TYR A 133 22.70 3.11 16.10
N PRO A 134 21.80 2.10 16.18
CA PRO A 134 20.50 2.22 16.82
C PRO A 134 20.59 2.47 18.32
N ASN A 135 19.80 3.41 18.82
CA ASN A 135 19.69 3.70 20.25
C ASN A 135 18.43 4.55 20.54
N GLY A 136 17.98 4.59 21.78
CA GLY A 136 16.94 5.52 22.24
C GLY A 136 15.50 5.12 21.87
N SER A 137 14.61 6.09 21.95
CA SER A 137 13.18 6.00 21.65
C SER A 137 12.88 6.57 20.26
N THR A 138 11.61 6.70 19.90
CA THR A 138 11.18 7.19 18.58
C THR A 138 10.38 8.48 18.75
N ASP A 139 10.94 9.65 18.34
CA ASP A 139 10.29 10.96 18.35
C ASP A 139 10.03 11.45 16.91
N ILE A 140 8.86 11.08 16.38
CA ILE A 140 8.45 11.44 15.01
C ILE A 140 8.18 12.95 14.89
N GLU A 141 7.62 13.60 15.92
CA GLU A 141 7.37 15.04 15.91
C GLU A 141 8.67 15.83 15.68
N LYS A 142 9.68 15.54 16.49
CA LYS A 142 10.97 16.22 16.41
C LYS A 142 11.67 15.96 15.07
N SER A 143 11.55 14.74 14.56
CA SER A 143 12.11 14.37 13.26
C SER A 143 11.47 15.16 12.12
N LEU A 144 10.14 15.32 12.12
CA LEU A 144 9.39 16.09 11.12
C LEU A 144 9.73 17.60 11.19
N ILE A 145 9.80 18.18 12.39
CA ILE A 145 10.17 19.60 12.58
C ILE A 145 11.58 19.86 12.05
N ASN A 146 12.54 18.98 12.37
CA ASN A 146 13.91 19.09 11.88
C ASN A 146 13.99 18.97 10.35
N ALA A 147 13.32 17.95 9.78
CA ALA A 147 13.25 17.74 8.33
C ALA A 147 12.69 18.98 7.62
N ARG A 148 11.53 19.49 8.07
CA ARG A 148 10.91 20.71 7.53
C ARG A 148 11.85 21.90 7.57
N THR A 149 12.55 22.12 8.69
CA THR A 149 13.47 23.25 8.87
C THR A 149 14.64 23.17 7.90
N LYS A 150 15.28 22.01 7.80
CA LYS A 150 16.42 21.80 6.90
C LYS A 150 16.04 21.91 5.43
N ILE A 151 14.96 21.24 5.04
CA ILE A 151 14.48 21.27 3.66
C ILE A 151 14.12 22.70 3.26
N ASN A 152 13.41 23.46 4.12
CA ASN A 152 13.04 24.83 3.81
C ASN A 152 14.28 25.73 3.65
N THR A 153 15.27 25.59 4.51
CA THR A 153 16.54 26.29 4.38
C THR A 153 17.27 25.94 3.08
N TYR A 154 17.15 24.70 2.63
CA TYR A 154 17.75 24.25 1.37
C TYR A 154 17.01 24.81 0.16
N ILE A 155 15.67 24.79 0.16
CA ILE A 155 14.81 25.34 -0.91
C ILE A 155 15.11 26.82 -1.15
N GLU A 156 15.26 27.62 -0.08
CA GLU A 156 15.55 29.04 -0.19
C GLU A 156 16.86 29.34 -0.96
N LYS A 157 17.83 28.42 -0.86
CA LYS A 157 19.14 28.55 -1.54
C LYS A 157 19.13 27.88 -2.93
N ASN A 158 18.26 26.92 -3.16
CA ASN A 158 18.21 26.06 -4.36
C ASN A 158 16.76 25.92 -4.88
N PRO A 159 16.12 27.01 -5.32
CA PRO A 159 14.69 27.02 -5.66
C PRO A 159 14.34 26.17 -6.89
N THR A 160 15.33 25.80 -7.69
CA THR A 160 15.13 24.98 -8.91
C THR A 160 15.18 23.48 -8.64
N HIS A 161 15.61 23.05 -7.44
CA HIS A 161 15.73 21.65 -7.11
C HIS A 161 14.37 21.04 -6.81
N LYS A 162 14.13 19.84 -7.35
CA LYS A 162 13.00 19.00 -6.95
C LYS A 162 13.34 18.29 -5.65
N ILE A 163 12.52 18.52 -4.64
CA ILE A 163 12.79 18.01 -3.29
C ILE A 163 11.92 16.79 -2.99
N VAL A 164 12.54 15.79 -2.38
CA VAL A 164 11.87 14.60 -1.86
C VAL A 164 12.34 14.33 -0.44
N HIS A 165 11.41 14.28 0.48
CA HIS A 165 11.60 13.82 1.85
C HIS A 165 11.17 12.37 1.96
N ILE A 166 12.05 11.50 2.45
CA ILE A 166 11.78 10.08 2.69
C ILE A 166 12.00 9.80 4.17
N GLN A 167 10.92 9.61 4.89
CA GLN A 167 10.95 9.24 6.30
C GLN A 167 10.66 7.76 6.48
N LEU A 168 11.46 7.12 7.33
CA LEU A 168 11.46 5.69 7.52
C LEU A 168 11.42 5.37 9.01
N THR A 169 10.48 4.50 9.42
CA THR A 169 10.36 4.03 10.82
C THR A 169 9.85 2.60 10.88
N ASP A 170 10.22 1.87 11.94
CA ASP A 170 9.73 0.52 12.23
C ASP A 170 8.80 0.45 13.44
N GLY A 171 8.52 1.58 14.08
CA GLY A 171 7.77 1.64 15.33
C GLY A 171 6.75 2.76 15.43
N ASP A 172 6.04 2.75 16.56
CA ASP A 172 5.19 3.84 17.01
C ASP A 172 6.03 4.97 17.58
N SER A 173 5.49 6.20 17.56
CA SER A 173 6.07 7.32 18.30
C SER A 173 5.99 7.03 19.80
N THR A 174 7.15 6.89 20.45
CA THR A 174 7.27 6.62 21.89
C THR A 174 7.67 7.87 22.69
N ALA A 175 7.98 8.96 22.00
CA ALA A 175 8.28 10.29 22.56
C ALA A 175 7.63 11.37 21.67
N GLY A 176 7.48 12.58 22.20
CA GLY A 176 6.84 13.70 21.50
C GLY A 176 5.33 13.52 21.29
N CYS A 177 4.78 14.24 20.31
CA CYS A 177 3.38 14.13 19.91
C CYS A 177 3.15 12.84 19.11
N ASN A 178 2.08 12.14 19.43
CA ASN A 178 1.62 10.94 18.70
C ASN A 178 0.21 11.12 18.07
N ASP A 179 -0.29 12.35 18.05
CA ASP A 179 -1.57 12.71 17.42
C ASP A 179 -1.34 12.93 15.91
N PRO A 180 -1.89 12.07 15.02
CA PRO A 180 -1.63 12.16 13.59
C PRO A 180 -2.08 13.48 12.97
N ASP A 181 -3.19 14.07 13.44
CA ASP A 181 -3.74 15.31 12.88
C ASP A 181 -2.82 16.50 13.21
N LYS A 182 -2.22 16.54 14.42
CA LYS A 182 -1.23 17.57 14.80
C LYS A 182 0.08 17.39 14.05
N LEU A 183 0.55 16.16 13.90
CA LEU A 183 1.75 15.87 13.13
C LEU A 183 1.59 16.24 11.64
N LEU A 184 0.38 16.05 11.09
CA LEU A 184 0.06 16.45 9.72
C LEU A 184 0.25 17.95 9.47
N GLU A 185 0.03 18.82 10.48
CA GLU A 185 0.28 20.27 10.35
C GLU A 185 1.76 20.60 10.14
N ILE A 186 2.67 19.72 10.56
CA ILE A 186 4.12 19.88 10.38
C ILE A 186 4.53 19.53 8.95
N VAL A 187 3.82 18.59 8.28
CA VAL A 187 4.14 18.15 6.93
C VAL A 187 3.93 19.28 5.92
N ASP A 188 4.94 19.59 5.12
CA ASP A 188 4.92 20.68 4.13
C ASP A 188 4.56 20.13 2.74
N GLU A 189 3.63 20.78 2.05
CA GLU A 189 3.12 20.37 0.73
C GLU A 189 3.95 20.87 -0.45
N ARG A 190 4.99 21.66 -0.20
CA ARG A 190 5.85 22.21 -1.27
C ARG A 190 6.79 21.17 -1.89
N TYR A 191 6.91 20.02 -1.26
CA TYR A 191 7.75 18.92 -1.72
C TYR A 191 7.10 17.56 -1.50
N THR A 192 7.61 16.56 -2.19
CA THR A 192 7.13 15.18 -2.05
C THR A 192 7.52 14.60 -0.70
N ASN A 193 6.56 14.02 0.01
CA ASN A 193 6.79 13.34 1.29
C ASN A 193 6.47 11.85 1.14
N ILE A 194 7.44 10.99 1.36
CA ILE A 194 7.29 9.53 1.31
C ILE A 194 7.53 8.98 2.72
N PHE A 195 6.51 8.36 3.29
CA PHE A 195 6.57 7.73 4.60
C PHE A 195 6.64 6.22 4.43
N ILE A 196 7.70 5.59 4.93
CA ILE A 196 7.92 4.15 4.79
C ILE A 196 7.86 3.50 6.18
N GLY A 197 6.90 2.60 6.35
CA GLY A 197 6.77 1.78 7.56
C GLY A 197 7.36 0.39 7.37
N PHE A 198 8.17 -0.07 8.31
CA PHE A 198 8.75 -1.42 8.30
C PHE A 198 8.13 -2.34 9.32
N GLY A 199 7.92 -3.59 8.90
CA GLY A 199 7.45 -4.65 9.78
C GLY A 199 6.06 -4.36 10.38
N ASN A 200 5.61 -5.18 11.30
CA ASN A 200 4.24 -5.17 11.80
C ASN A 200 4.02 -4.27 13.03
N THR A 201 5.01 -3.48 13.41
CA THR A 201 5.00 -2.70 14.67
C THR A 201 4.82 -1.20 14.47
N HIS A 202 4.98 -0.67 13.25
CA HIS A 202 4.80 0.75 12.98
C HIS A 202 3.33 1.19 12.96
N ASN A 203 3.09 2.47 13.21
CA ASN A 203 1.76 3.06 13.17
C ASN A 203 1.31 3.41 11.75
N SER A 204 0.71 2.45 11.06
CA SER A 204 0.24 2.64 9.68
C SER A 204 -0.84 3.73 9.54
N HIS A 205 -1.69 3.92 10.57
CA HIS A 205 -2.70 4.98 10.56
C HIS A 205 -2.04 6.35 10.59
N MET A 206 -1.05 6.55 11.45
CA MET A 206 -0.30 7.80 11.53
C MET A 206 0.43 8.08 10.22
N LEU A 207 1.22 7.12 9.71
CA LEU A 207 1.99 7.34 8.48
C LEU A 207 1.08 7.58 7.26
N ASN A 208 -0.05 6.89 7.18
CA ASN A 208 -1.04 7.13 6.12
C ASN A 208 -1.72 8.50 6.25
N THR A 209 -1.97 8.97 7.47
CA THR A 209 -2.49 10.33 7.71
C THR A 209 -1.46 11.38 7.28
N LEU A 210 -0.19 11.23 7.65
CA LEU A 210 0.88 12.13 7.21
C LEU A 210 1.03 12.16 5.68
N ALA A 211 0.78 11.05 5.02
CA ALA A 211 0.80 10.93 3.57
C ALA A 211 -0.45 11.49 2.87
N SER A 212 -1.46 11.96 3.60
CA SER A 212 -2.70 12.49 3.00
C SER A 212 -2.55 13.88 2.37
N LYS A 213 -1.44 14.59 2.64
CA LYS A 213 -1.10 15.85 1.99
C LYS A 213 -0.83 15.66 0.48
N LYS A 214 -0.97 16.74 -0.28
CA LYS A 214 -0.60 16.77 -1.69
C LYS A 214 0.84 16.25 -1.84
N TYR A 215 1.09 15.39 -2.81
CA TYR A 215 2.38 14.71 -3.03
C TYR A 215 2.86 13.81 -1.88
N GLY A 216 1.96 13.45 -0.96
CA GLY A 216 2.24 12.50 0.10
C GLY A 216 2.07 11.05 -0.36
N GLU A 217 2.89 10.15 0.19
CA GLU A 217 2.84 8.73 -0.11
C GLU A 217 3.19 7.90 1.12
N TYR A 218 2.38 6.88 1.41
CA TYR A 218 2.69 5.89 2.42
C TYR A 218 2.98 4.55 1.78
N LEU A 219 4.12 3.97 2.14
CA LEU A 219 4.57 2.66 1.68
C LEU A 219 4.81 1.73 2.88
N PHE A 220 4.48 0.47 2.71
CA PHE A 220 4.71 -0.55 3.71
C PHE A 220 5.68 -1.62 3.19
N VAL A 221 6.68 -1.93 4.00
CA VAL A 221 7.64 -3.00 3.76
C VAL A 221 7.47 -4.06 4.84
N ASP A 222 6.90 -5.20 4.50
CA ASP A 222 6.62 -6.30 5.42
C ASP A 222 7.90 -6.97 5.92
N LYS A 223 8.85 -7.19 5.03
CA LYS A 223 10.19 -7.69 5.32
C LYS A 223 11.23 -6.69 4.87
N ILE A 224 12.07 -6.28 5.80
CA ILE A 224 13.10 -5.28 5.52
C ILE A 224 14.13 -5.76 4.49
N GLU A 225 14.28 -7.07 4.33
CA GLU A 225 15.08 -7.69 3.27
C GLU A 225 14.59 -7.30 1.87
N ASN A 226 13.31 -6.91 1.77
CA ASN A 226 12.66 -6.44 0.54
C ASN A 226 12.74 -4.91 0.36
N ALA A 227 13.35 -4.18 1.31
CA ALA A 227 13.45 -2.72 1.23
C ALA A 227 14.03 -2.22 -0.08
N GLY A 228 15.03 -2.92 -0.62
CA GLY A 228 15.64 -2.59 -1.90
C GLY A 228 14.67 -2.58 -3.09
N PHE A 229 13.60 -3.37 -3.06
CA PHE A 229 12.57 -3.34 -4.11
C PHE A 229 11.76 -2.05 -4.05
N VAL A 230 11.26 -1.67 -2.86
CA VAL A 230 10.50 -0.44 -2.66
C VAL A 230 11.34 0.79 -2.97
N TYR A 231 12.55 0.86 -2.45
CA TYR A 231 13.45 1.98 -2.74
C TYR A 231 13.87 2.02 -4.21
N GLY A 232 14.03 0.86 -4.87
CA GLY A 232 14.32 0.79 -6.30
C GLY A 232 13.20 1.39 -7.13
N GLU A 233 11.95 1.10 -6.81
CA GLU A 233 10.79 1.72 -7.48
C GLU A 233 10.71 3.22 -7.21
N ILE A 234 10.92 3.66 -5.96
CA ILE A 234 10.98 5.10 -5.61
C ILE A 234 12.06 5.80 -6.43
N VAL A 235 13.29 5.30 -6.41
CA VAL A 235 14.42 5.90 -7.15
C VAL A 235 14.15 5.93 -8.65
N ASN A 236 13.58 4.85 -9.22
CA ASN A 236 13.19 4.82 -10.64
C ASN A 236 12.18 5.93 -10.96
N ASN A 237 11.13 6.05 -10.15
CA ASN A 237 10.07 7.05 -10.35
C ASN A 237 10.57 8.49 -10.19
N LEU A 238 11.61 8.72 -9.38
CA LEU A 238 12.24 10.02 -9.22
C LEU A 238 13.18 10.34 -10.39
N VAL A 239 14.05 9.42 -10.76
CA VAL A 239 15.08 9.62 -11.78
C VAL A 239 14.49 9.69 -13.18
N TYR A 240 13.50 8.86 -13.47
CA TYR A 240 12.86 8.78 -14.79
C TYR A 240 11.47 9.43 -14.81
N SER A 241 11.20 10.39 -13.91
CA SER A 241 9.94 11.12 -13.87
C SER A 241 9.65 11.77 -15.23
N LEU A 242 8.42 11.64 -15.72
CA LEU A 242 7.95 12.26 -16.95
C LEU A 242 6.79 13.25 -16.67
N ILE A 243 5.80 12.82 -15.92
CA ILE A 243 4.65 13.64 -15.51
C ILE A 243 4.75 13.87 -14.00
N GLU A 244 4.73 15.14 -13.57
CA GLU A 244 4.85 15.49 -12.15
C GLU A 244 3.52 15.62 -11.45
N ASP A 245 2.52 16.15 -12.13
CA ASP A 245 1.17 16.36 -11.64
C ASP A 245 0.24 16.30 -12.85
N GLY A 246 -0.87 15.61 -12.74
CA GLY A 246 -1.78 15.49 -13.87
C GLY A 246 -3.16 15.03 -13.46
N TYR A 247 -4.05 15.03 -14.44
CA TYR A 247 -5.38 14.48 -14.30
C TYR A 247 -5.90 13.94 -15.64
N ILE A 248 -6.82 13.00 -15.53
CA ILE A 248 -7.61 12.48 -16.63
C ILE A 248 -9.00 13.11 -16.50
N GLU A 249 -9.48 13.73 -17.56
CA GLU A 249 -10.82 14.28 -17.69
C GLU A 249 -11.59 13.47 -18.71
N VAL A 250 -12.83 13.13 -18.39
CA VAL A 250 -13.66 12.28 -19.24
C VAL A 250 -15.02 12.93 -19.45
N GLU A 251 -15.53 12.90 -20.69
CA GLU A 251 -16.86 13.34 -21.08
C GLU A 251 -17.68 12.14 -21.57
N ASP A 252 -18.97 12.13 -21.26
CA ASP A 252 -19.93 11.03 -21.55
C ASP A 252 -19.54 9.64 -21.02
N CYS A 253 -18.54 9.60 -20.13
CA CYS A 253 -18.18 8.43 -19.35
C CYS A 253 -17.71 8.82 -17.94
N GLU A 254 -17.44 7.81 -17.10
CA GLU A 254 -16.92 7.99 -15.75
C GLU A 254 -15.65 7.16 -15.58
N ILE A 255 -14.69 7.68 -14.83
CA ILE A 255 -13.45 7.01 -14.44
C ILE A 255 -13.46 6.69 -12.95
N TYR A 256 -12.93 5.55 -12.56
CA TYR A 256 -12.96 5.09 -11.18
C TYR A 256 -11.81 5.68 -10.35
N ASP A 257 -12.17 6.43 -9.29
CA ASP A 257 -11.24 6.89 -8.25
C ASP A 257 -11.17 5.84 -7.13
N TRP A 258 -10.16 4.98 -7.19
CA TRP A 258 -9.92 3.90 -6.22
C TRP A 258 -9.68 4.42 -4.79
N ASN A 259 -9.17 5.66 -4.67
CA ASN A 259 -8.84 6.24 -3.36
C ASN A 259 -10.10 6.68 -2.59
N LYS A 260 -11.16 7.04 -3.31
CA LYS A 260 -12.44 7.47 -2.75
C LYS A 260 -13.55 6.43 -2.95
N ASN A 261 -13.31 5.40 -3.73
CA ASN A 261 -14.31 4.40 -4.14
C ASN A 261 -15.54 5.04 -4.81
N ILE A 262 -15.30 5.95 -5.76
CA ILE A 262 -16.36 6.63 -6.53
C ILE A 262 -16.03 6.62 -8.01
N TRP A 263 -17.08 6.74 -8.83
CA TRP A 263 -16.98 7.05 -10.23
C TRP A 263 -17.08 8.57 -10.42
N THR A 264 -16.22 9.14 -11.24
CA THR A 264 -16.08 10.59 -11.42
C THR A 264 -15.73 10.93 -12.86
N ASN A 265 -15.94 12.18 -13.26
CA ASN A 265 -15.52 12.69 -14.57
C ASN A 265 -14.07 13.23 -14.56
N LYS A 266 -13.41 13.28 -13.40
CA LYS A 266 -12.03 13.77 -13.29
C LYS A 266 -11.24 12.98 -12.25
N LEU A 267 -10.14 12.38 -12.69
CA LEU A 267 -9.22 11.62 -11.83
C LEU A 267 -7.86 12.30 -11.78
N VAL A 268 -7.42 12.67 -10.59
CA VAL A 268 -6.03 13.14 -10.37
C VAL A 268 -5.08 11.95 -10.46
N ILE A 269 -4.06 12.07 -11.31
CA ILE A 269 -3.01 11.08 -11.44
C ILE A 269 -1.74 11.55 -10.73
N PRO A 270 -1.07 10.65 -9.98
CA PRO A 270 0.18 10.99 -9.32
C PRO A 270 1.31 11.13 -10.34
N LYS A 271 2.50 11.47 -9.83
CA LYS A 271 3.74 11.44 -10.60
C LYS A 271 3.90 10.11 -11.37
N ILE A 272 4.20 10.19 -12.67
CA ILE A 272 4.38 9.05 -13.57
C ILE A 272 5.77 9.11 -14.19
N ALA A 273 6.50 8.00 -14.10
CA ALA A 273 7.80 7.84 -14.76
C ALA A 273 7.64 7.45 -16.25
N GLY A 274 8.74 7.48 -16.99
CA GLY A 274 8.81 6.85 -18.29
C GLY A 274 8.87 5.32 -18.24
N ASP A 275 8.56 4.66 -19.35
CA ASP A 275 8.54 3.19 -19.51
C ASP A 275 7.49 2.52 -18.59
N ILE A 276 6.33 3.15 -18.43
CA ILE A 276 5.23 2.65 -17.59
C ILE A 276 3.95 2.51 -18.39
N LYS A 277 3.19 1.47 -18.05
CA LYS A 277 1.82 1.24 -18.52
C LYS A 277 0.88 1.22 -17.31
N LYS A 278 -0.13 2.10 -17.30
CA LYS A 278 -1.17 2.19 -16.27
C LYS A 278 -2.53 1.95 -16.91
N THR A 279 -3.37 1.14 -16.26
CA THR A 279 -4.71 0.83 -16.73
C THR A 279 -5.74 1.31 -15.70
N TYR A 280 -6.59 2.25 -16.11
CA TYR A 280 -7.69 2.79 -15.34
C TYR A 280 -9.01 2.15 -15.78
N HIS A 281 -9.99 2.12 -14.90
CA HIS A 281 -11.33 1.60 -15.21
C HIS A 281 -12.25 2.75 -15.57
N ILE A 282 -13.00 2.58 -16.65
CA ILE A 282 -14.01 3.53 -17.11
C ILE A 282 -15.36 2.82 -17.25
N ARG A 283 -16.45 3.59 -17.18
CA ARG A 283 -17.80 3.10 -17.48
C ARG A 283 -18.62 4.17 -18.19
N CYS A 284 -19.56 3.76 -19.04
CA CYS A 284 -20.43 4.67 -19.77
C CYS A 284 -21.79 4.05 -20.02
N ASP A 285 -22.75 4.89 -20.37
CA ASP A 285 -24.06 4.45 -20.87
C ASP A 285 -24.01 4.15 -22.37
N ASN A 286 -23.30 4.97 -23.14
CA ASN A 286 -23.11 4.80 -24.58
C ASN A 286 -21.63 4.94 -24.94
N ILE A 287 -21.14 4.13 -25.89
CA ILE A 287 -19.71 4.11 -26.31
C ILE A 287 -19.44 5.01 -27.52
N GLU A 288 -20.45 5.65 -28.11
CA GLU A 288 -20.29 6.32 -29.43
C GLU A 288 -19.70 7.73 -29.35
N ASP A 289 -19.85 8.44 -28.20
CA ASP A 289 -19.51 9.87 -28.07
C ASP A 289 -18.57 10.14 -26.88
N ILE A 290 -17.58 9.26 -26.64
CA ILE A 290 -16.69 9.37 -25.48
C ILE A 290 -15.46 10.20 -25.83
N ASP A 291 -15.18 11.20 -24.99
CA ASP A 291 -13.93 11.96 -25.06
C ASP A 291 -13.13 11.78 -23.75
N ILE A 292 -11.82 11.54 -23.89
CA ILE A 292 -10.92 11.29 -22.76
C ILE A 292 -9.62 12.06 -22.98
N ASP A 293 -9.43 13.08 -22.16
CA ASP A 293 -8.27 13.95 -22.20
C ASP A 293 -7.33 13.70 -21.04
N ILE A 294 -6.04 13.62 -21.31
CA ILE A 294 -4.99 13.49 -20.31
C ILE A 294 -4.19 14.78 -20.25
N TYR A 295 -4.26 15.45 -19.11
CA TYR A 295 -3.54 16.68 -18.81
C TYR A 295 -2.42 16.40 -17.81
N GLY A 296 -1.33 17.19 -17.90
CA GLY A 296 -0.27 17.08 -16.91
C GLY A 296 0.82 18.13 -17.05
N ILE A 297 1.66 18.20 -16.02
CA ILE A 297 2.88 19.00 -15.98
C ILE A 297 4.02 18.04 -16.33
N LEU A 298 4.67 18.26 -17.48
CA LEU A 298 5.87 17.51 -17.82
C LEU A 298 7.04 17.98 -16.97
N ILE A 299 7.96 17.07 -16.67
CA ILE A 299 9.17 17.40 -15.92
C ILE A 299 9.93 18.56 -16.59
N GLY A 300 10.24 19.59 -15.81
CA GLY A 300 10.89 20.81 -16.32
C GLY A 300 9.96 21.86 -16.93
N SER A 301 8.64 21.65 -16.90
CA SER A 301 7.59 22.64 -17.19
C SER A 301 6.90 23.09 -15.90
N ASP A 302 6.33 24.28 -15.91
CA ASP A 302 5.52 24.81 -14.81
C ASP A 302 4.04 24.95 -15.21
N THR A 303 3.68 24.54 -16.43
CA THR A 303 2.33 24.67 -16.98
C THR A 303 1.68 23.31 -17.19
N ILE A 304 0.37 23.25 -16.88
CA ILE A 304 -0.46 22.10 -17.23
C ILE A 304 -0.75 22.17 -18.73
N GLU A 305 -0.49 21.10 -19.43
CA GLU A 305 -0.71 20.97 -20.87
C GLU A 305 -1.56 19.73 -21.17
N LEU A 306 -2.30 19.73 -22.27
CA LEU A 306 -2.91 18.52 -22.81
C LEU A 306 -1.78 17.64 -23.35
N LEU A 307 -1.59 16.47 -22.73
CA LEU A 307 -0.51 15.52 -23.08
C LEU A 307 -0.94 14.61 -24.23
N CYS A 308 -2.15 14.09 -24.18
CA CYS A 308 -2.74 13.29 -25.25
C CYS A 308 -4.27 13.20 -25.07
N VAL A 309 -4.95 12.93 -26.16
CA VAL A 309 -6.34 12.46 -26.23
C VAL A 309 -6.30 10.95 -26.38
N ALA A 310 -7.20 10.23 -25.71
CA ALA A 310 -7.22 8.78 -25.81
C ALA A 310 -7.94 8.32 -27.08
N ASP A 311 -7.30 7.46 -27.83
CA ASP A 311 -7.90 6.84 -29.01
C ASP A 311 -8.62 5.53 -28.63
N PRO A 312 -9.72 5.17 -29.34
CA PRO A 312 -10.26 3.82 -29.23
C PRO A 312 -9.24 2.80 -29.73
N LEU A 313 -9.04 1.73 -28.95
CA LEU A 313 -8.18 0.63 -29.40
C LEU A 313 -8.89 -0.08 -30.57
N PRO A 314 -8.22 -0.27 -31.72
CA PRO A 314 -8.82 -0.98 -32.85
C PRO A 314 -9.26 -2.39 -32.45
N ASP A 315 -10.43 -2.80 -32.93
CA ASP A 315 -10.91 -4.16 -32.72
C ASP A 315 -9.96 -5.18 -33.37
N LEU A 316 -9.70 -6.25 -32.66
CA LEU A 316 -9.03 -7.41 -33.25
C LEU A 316 -9.98 -8.06 -34.27
N ILE A 317 -9.50 -8.32 -35.48
CA ILE A 317 -10.26 -8.96 -36.54
C ILE A 317 -9.80 -10.40 -36.68
N ASP A 318 -10.70 -11.37 -36.56
CA ASP A 318 -10.40 -12.75 -36.88
C ASP A 318 -10.14 -12.88 -38.39
N PHE A 319 -8.92 -13.26 -38.75
CA PHE A 319 -8.47 -13.41 -40.15
C PHE A 319 -9.28 -14.45 -40.95
N ASN A 320 -9.93 -15.41 -40.30
CA ASN A 320 -10.68 -16.46 -40.98
C ASN A 320 -12.12 -16.03 -41.29
N THR A 321 -12.73 -15.25 -40.40
CA THR A 321 -14.13 -14.84 -40.52
C THR A 321 -14.29 -13.39 -40.95
N ASN A 322 -13.24 -12.58 -40.84
CA ASN A 322 -13.25 -11.12 -41.05
C ASN A 322 -14.27 -10.40 -40.16
N ILE A 323 -14.52 -10.94 -38.96
CA ILE A 323 -15.42 -10.40 -37.95
C ILE A 323 -14.57 -9.88 -36.79
N ALA A 324 -14.97 -8.77 -36.17
CA ALA A 324 -14.33 -8.24 -34.98
C ALA A 324 -14.44 -9.25 -33.82
N GLU A 325 -13.31 -9.57 -33.19
CA GLU A 325 -13.29 -10.39 -31.98
C GLU A 325 -13.81 -9.58 -30.80
N PRO A 326 -14.66 -10.16 -29.96
CA PRO A 326 -15.17 -9.47 -28.79
C PRO A 326 -14.05 -9.23 -27.77
N ASN A 327 -13.97 -8.01 -27.25
CA ASN A 327 -13.00 -7.65 -26.22
C ASN A 327 -13.38 -8.28 -24.86
N ASP A 328 -12.49 -9.09 -24.31
CA ASP A 328 -12.66 -9.70 -22.99
C ASP A 328 -11.86 -8.95 -21.91
N LEU A 329 -12.55 -8.11 -21.14
CA LEU A 329 -12.01 -7.34 -20.01
C LEU A 329 -12.37 -7.96 -18.64
N THR A 330 -12.82 -9.20 -18.59
CA THR A 330 -13.27 -9.86 -17.35
C THR A 330 -12.24 -9.78 -16.23
N GLN A 331 -10.94 -9.88 -16.53
CA GLN A 331 -9.87 -9.72 -15.53
C GLN A 331 -9.88 -8.34 -14.85
N TYR A 332 -10.19 -7.27 -15.58
CA TYR A 332 -10.27 -5.91 -15.05
C TYR A 332 -11.58 -5.66 -14.31
N MET A 333 -12.67 -6.32 -14.70
CA MET A 333 -13.93 -6.30 -13.95
C MET A 333 -13.74 -6.97 -12.58
N TYR A 334 -12.99 -8.06 -12.50
CA TYR A 334 -12.58 -8.64 -11.22
C TYR A 334 -11.68 -7.72 -10.42
N ARG A 335 -10.72 -7.04 -11.05
CA ARG A 335 -9.88 -6.05 -10.39
C ARG A 335 -10.72 -4.91 -9.81
N GLN A 336 -11.75 -4.42 -10.52
CA GLN A 336 -12.68 -3.41 -10.01
C GLN A 336 -13.32 -3.86 -8.69
N LYS A 337 -13.88 -5.07 -8.65
CA LYS A 337 -14.51 -5.62 -7.45
C LYS A 337 -13.52 -5.80 -6.30
N VAL A 338 -12.29 -6.21 -6.59
CA VAL A 338 -11.24 -6.35 -5.57
C VAL A 338 -10.88 -4.98 -4.99
N GLN A 339 -10.73 -3.94 -5.82
CA GLN A 339 -10.44 -2.58 -5.36
C GLN A 339 -11.55 -2.03 -4.46
N GLU A 340 -12.82 -2.20 -4.83
CA GLU A 340 -13.97 -1.82 -4.00
C GLU A 340 -13.96 -2.51 -2.64
N LEU A 341 -13.69 -3.81 -2.64
CA LEU A 341 -13.69 -4.61 -1.41
C LEU A 341 -12.51 -4.26 -0.50
N LEU A 342 -11.32 -4.02 -1.07
CA LEU A 342 -10.15 -3.54 -0.32
C LEU A 342 -10.42 -2.18 0.32
N TYR A 343 -11.09 -1.27 -0.40
CA TYR A 343 -11.51 0.02 0.17
C TYR A 343 -12.44 -0.17 1.36
N VAL A 344 -13.47 -1.00 1.24
CA VAL A 344 -14.43 -1.28 2.31
C VAL A 344 -13.76 -1.91 3.53
N ILE A 345 -12.81 -2.82 3.32
CA ILE A 345 -12.01 -3.44 4.39
C ILE A 345 -11.16 -2.38 5.09
N ASN A 346 -10.51 -1.50 4.34
CA ASN A 346 -9.66 -0.44 4.88
C ASN A 346 -10.48 0.56 5.71
N GLU A 347 -11.64 1.01 5.20
CA GLU A 347 -12.58 1.86 5.92
C GLU A 347 -13.10 1.20 7.22
N TYR A 348 -13.41 -0.09 7.17
CA TYR A 348 -13.81 -0.85 8.35
C TYR A 348 -12.72 -0.83 9.43
N ASN A 349 -11.47 -1.13 9.03
CA ASN A 349 -10.33 -1.18 9.94
C ASN A 349 -9.98 0.20 10.55
N THR A 350 -10.17 1.29 9.79
CA THR A 350 -9.92 2.66 10.25
C THR A 350 -10.94 3.12 11.31
N LYS A 351 -12.21 2.78 11.12
CA LYS A 351 -13.28 3.16 12.06
C LYS A 351 -13.15 2.46 13.41
N ASP A 352 -12.60 1.25 13.44
CA ASP A 352 -12.36 0.51 14.68
C ASP A 352 -11.35 1.19 15.60
N LYS A 353 -10.29 1.78 15.06
CA LYS A 353 -9.26 2.44 15.87
C LYS A 353 -9.75 3.75 16.52
N LYS A 354 -10.63 4.50 15.85
CA LYS A 354 -11.21 5.74 16.44
C LYS A 354 -12.08 5.49 17.67
N THR A 355 -12.69 4.31 17.78
CA THR A 355 -13.53 3.95 18.95
C THR A 355 -12.73 3.43 20.13
N THR A 356 -11.51 2.95 19.94
CA THR A 356 -10.65 2.43 21.02
C THR A 356 -9.74 3.49 21.65
N ASN A 357 -9.50 4.62 20.99
CA ASN A 357 -8.68 5.73 21.52
C ASN A 357 -9.47 6.80 22.28
N GLY A 358 -10.75 6.62 22.51
CA GLY A 358 -11.56 7.46 23.39
C GLY A 358 -11.11 7.27 24.84
N GLY A 359 -10.37 8.27 25.35
CA GLY A 359 -9.75 8.22 26.66
C GLY A 359 -10.72 7.96 27.82
N LEU A 360 -10.18 7.55 28.94
CA LEU A 360 -10.80 7.06 30.18
C LEU A 360 -11.81 8.01 30.90
N TRP A 361 -12.28 9.08 30.25
CA TRP A 361 -13.12 10.12 30.84
C TRP A 361 -14.31 10.53 29.97
N SER A 362 -15.11 9.61 29.49
CA SER A 362 -16.46 9.95 29.03
C SER A 362 -17.50 9.04 29.68
N ASN A 363 -17.82 9.33 30.93
CA ASN A 363 -19.05 8.89 31.54
C ASN A 363 -20.21 9.67 30.94
N ILE A 364 -20.77 9.24 29.81
CA ILE A 364 -22.16 9.55 29.44
C ILE A 364 -22.70 8.31 28.70
N SER A 365 -23.70 7.75 29.35
CA SER A 365 -24.51 6.62 28.96
C SER A 365 -25.15 6.77 27.59
N THR A 366 -24.64 6.05 26.60
CA THR A 366 -25.37 5.71 25.38
C THR A 366 -25.17 4.23 25.06
N PRO A 367 -26.15 3.55 24.50
CA PRO A 367 -26.20 2.09 24.51
C PRO A 367 -25.11 1.48 23.61
N VAL A 368 -24.03 1.01 24.23
CA VAL A 368 -22.89 0.31 23.63
C VAL A 368 -23.33 -0.96 22.87
N LYS A 369 -24.48 -1.55 23.21
CA LYS A 369 -24.98 -2.77 22.56
C LYS A 369 -25.34 -2.61 21.07
N ALA A 370 -26.04 -1.54 20.70
CA ALA A 370 -26.48 -1.35 19.31
C ALA A 370 -25.32 -1.16 18.31
N ASN A 371 -24.23 -0.51 18.75
CA ASN A 371 -23.06 -0.31 17.91
C ASN A 371 -22.24 -1.60 17.69
N ASN A 372 -22.17 -2.48 18.69
CA ASN A 372 -21.40 -3.72 18.57
C ASN A 372 -22.13 -4.76 17.70
N GLU A 373 -23.44 -4.85 17.77
CA GLU A 373 -24.24 -5.76 16.94
C GLU A 373 -24.15 -5.35 15.45
N ASN A 374 -24.33 -4.07 15.12
CA ASN A 374 -24.17 -3.54 13.78
C ASN A 374 -22.74 -3.73 13.22
N LYS A 375 -21.74 -3.62 14.08
CA LYS A 375 -20.34 -3.80 13.68
C LYS A 375 -20.02 -5.25 13.36
N THR A 376 -20.49 -6.17 14.18
CA THR A 376 -20.32 -7.62 13.97
C THR A 376 -21.00 -8.06 12.68
N TYR A 377 -22.22 -7.61 12.43
CA TYR A 377 -22.95 -7.92 11.20
C TYR A 377 -22.22 -7.41 9.95
N LYS A 378 -21.77 -6.16 9.93
CA LYS A 378 -21.02 -5.59 8.81
C LYS A 378 -19.73 -6.37 8.53
N LYS A 379 -19.04 -6.84 9.55
CA LYS A 379 -17.83 -7.66 9.39
C LYS A 379 -18.14 -8.98 8.72
N MET A 380 -19.16 -9.70 9.15
CA MET A 380 -19.60 -10.96 8.56
C MET A 380 -19.98 -10.78 7.09
N GLU A 381 -20.65 -9.69 6.75
CA GLU A 381 -21.00 -9.34 5.38
C GLU A 381 -19.74 -9.14 4.51
N ILE A 382 -18.76 -8.37 5.00
CA ILE A 382 -17.47 -8.18 4.31
C ILE A 382 -16.77 -9.52 4.12
N GLN A 383 -16.70 -10.35 5.15
CA GLN A 383 -16.08 -11.67 5.08
C GLN A 383 -16.77 -12.60 4.08
N LYS A 384 -18.10 -12.57 4.02
CA LYS A 384 -18.90 -13.31 3.03
C LYS A 384 -18.58 -12.84 1.60
N ASN A 385 -18.53 -11.52 1.39
CA ASN A 385 -18.21 -10.95 0.07
C ASN A 385 -16.78 -11.31 -0.38
N VAL A 386 -15.80 -11.28 0.54
CA VAL A 386 -14.42 -11.71 0.24
C VAL A 386 -14.38 -13.18 -0.19
N LYS A 387 -15.03 -14.08 0.55
CA LYS A 387 -15.05 -15.50 0.22
C LYS A 387 -15.75 -15.77 -1.11
N SER A 388 -16.88 -15.13 -1.35
CA SER A 388 -17.63 -15.27 -2.61
C SER A 388 -16.79 -14.80 -3.80
N LEU A 389 -16.19 -13.61 -3.72
CA LEU A 389 -15.34 -13.08 -4.79
C LEU A 389 -14.10 -13.94 -5.02
N PHE A 390 -13.50 -14.43 -3.94
CA PHE A 390 -12.32 -15.31 -4.03
C PHE A 390 -12.65 -16.63 -4.76
N SER A 391 -13.79 -17.25 -4.47
CA SER A 391 -14.24 -18.47 -5.15
C SER A 391 -14.47 -18.22 -6.66
N HIS A 392 -15.10 -17.08 -7.02
CA HIS A 392 -15.27 -16.70 -8.42
C HIS A 392 -13.92 -16.47 -9.13
N LEU A 393 -12.98 -15.78 -8.49
CA LEU A 393 -11.63 -15.57 -9.02
C LEU A 393 -10.89 -16.89 -9.23
N LYS A 394 -11.04 -17.85 -8.31
CA LYS A 394 -10.43 -19.18 -8.44
C LYS A 394 -10.99 -19.90 -9.66
N THR A 395 -12.31 -19.97 -9.79
CA THR A 395 -12.97 -20.59 -10.95
C THR A 395 -12.53 -19.94 -12.26
N PHE A 396 -12.51 -18.60 -12.30
CA PHE A 396 -12.08 -17.87 -13.49
C PHE A 396 -10.60 -18.12 -13.81
N ARG A 397 -9.69 -18.06 -12.81
CA ARG A 397 -8.27 -18.38 -12.99
C ARG A 397 -8.07 -19.76 -13.60
N ASP A 398 -8.83 -20.74 -13.14
CA ASP A 398 -8.68 -22.14 -13.57
C ASP A 398 -9.22 -22.36 -15.00
N SER A 399 -10.12 -21.49 -15.48
CA SER A 399 -10.61 -21.49 -16.87
C SER A 399 -9.70 -20.78 -17.87
N ILE A 400 -8.75 -19.95 -17.42
CA ILE A 400 -7.83 -19.20 -18.28
C ILE A 400 -6.70 -20.13 -18.73
N GLU A 401 -6.24 -20.03 -19.98
CA GLU A 401 -5.03 -20.70 -20.46
C GLU A 401 -3.81 -19.78 -20.41
N GLU A 402 -4.00 -18.48 -20.63
CA GLU A 402 -2.97 -17.46 -20.73
C GLU A 402 -2.26 -17.22 -19.38
N LYS A 403 -0.93 -17.44 -19.37
CA LYS A 403 -0.13 -17.39 -18.15
C LYS A 403 -0.15 -16.01 -17.47
N GLU A 404 -0.11 -14.93 -18.24
CA GLU A 404 -0.09 -13.56 -17.74
C GLU A 404 -1.42 -13.21 -17.06
N LYS A 405 -2.55 -13.57 -17.67
CA LYS A 405 -3.88 -13.40 -17.05
C LYS A 405 -4.02 -14.25 -15.78
N LYS A 406 -3.53 -15.51 -15.78
CA LYS A 406 -3.49 -16.32 -14.56
C LYS A 406 -2.72 -15.67 -13.44
N GLN A 407 -1.55 -15.10 -13.75
CA GLN A 407 -0.73 -14.39 -12.76
C GLN A 407 -1.42 -13.13 -12.25
N PHE A 408 -2.07 -12.37 -13.13
CA PHE A 408 -2.85 -11.19 -12.74
C PHE A 408 -3.97 -11.56 -11.74
N ILE A 409 -4.77 -12.57 -12.06
CA ILE A 409 -5.84 -13.05 -11.15
C ILE A 409 -5.26 -13.60 -9.84
N LYS A 410 -4.10 -14.26 -9.88
CA LYS A 410 -3.43 -14.76 -8.68
C LYS A 410 -3.06 -13.60 -7.73
N VAL A 411 -2.57 -12.48 -8.25
CA VAL A 411 -2.28 -11.28 -7.44
C VAL A 411 -3.55 -10.75 -6.78
N LEU A 412 -4.67 -10.69 -7.48
CA LEU A 412 -5.96 -10.27 -6.91
C LEU A 412 -6.43 -11.23 -5.79
N MET A 413 -6.23 -12.54 -5.98
CA MET A 413 -6.53 -13.54 -4.94
C MET A 413 -5.63 -13.39 -3.72
N ASP A 414 -4.33 -13.13 -3.92
CA ASP A 414 -3.38 -12.85 -2.83
C ASP A 414 -3.82 -11.62 -2.02
N ASP A 415 -4.29 -10.57 -2.69
CA ASP A 415 -4.76 -9.34 -2.05
C ASP A 415 -5.98 -9.59 -1.14
N LEU A 416 -6.97 -10.31 -1.65
CA LEU A 416 -8.15 -10.67 -0.87
C LEU A 416 -7.81 -11.61 0.29
N TYR A 417 -6.97 -12.61 0.04
CA TYR A 417 -6.58 -13.58 1.06
C TYR A 417 -5.87 -12.90 2.24
N VAL A 418 -4.86 -12.06 1.96
CA VAL A 418 -4.13 -11.35 3.00
C VAL A 418 -5.05 -10.41 3.79
N SER A 419 -5.89 -9.63 3.09
CA SER A 419 -6.81 -8.71 3.73
C SER A 419 -7.84 -9.44 4.62
N TYR A 420 -8.33 -10.60 4.18
CA TYR A 420 -9.22 -11.45 4.97
C TYR A 420 -8.53 -12.03 6.22
N LYS A 421 -7.34 -12.62 6.05
CA LYS A 421 -6.60 -13.27 7.16
C LYS A 421 -6.16 -12.26 8.22
N THR A 422 -5.86 -11.03 7.84
CA THR A 422 -5.43 -9.98 8.77
C THR A 422 -6.57 -9.17 9.37
N MET A 423 -7.81 -9.30 8.89
CA MET A 423 -8.97 -8.47 9.30
C MET A 423 -9.23 -8.45 10.82
N ASN A 424 -8.79 -9.47 11.56
CA ASN A 424 -8.94 -9.57 13.00
C ASN A 424 -7.69 -9.20 13.80
N SER A 425 -6.61 -8.83 13.10
CA SER A 425 -5.34 -8.52 13.74
C SER A 425 -5.16 -7.01 13.94
N HIS A 426 -4.24 -6.62 14.80
CA HIS A 426 -3.84 -5.22 14.96
C HIS A 426 -3.18 -4.66 13.69
N THR A 427 -2.69 -5.54 12.80
CA THR A 427 -2.04 -5.20 11.55
C THR A 427 -3.01 -5.04 10.38
N SER A 428 -4.31 -5.26 10.58
CA SER A 428 -5.30 -5.32 9.49
C SER A 428 -5.33 -4.05 8.63
N HIS A 429 -5.28 -2.86 9.26
CA HIS A 429 -5.23 -1.58 8.54
C HIS A 429 -3.97 -1.46 7.67
N MET A 430 -2.83 -1.89 8.18
CA MET A 430 -1.54 -1.85 7.49
C MET A 430 -1.58 -2.64 6.19
N TYR A 431 -2.02 -3.91 6.26
CA TYR A 431 -2.11 -4.77 5.09
C TYR A 431 -3.19 -4.33 4.11
N SER A 432 -4.39 -3.97 4.57
CA SER A 432 -5.47 -3.53 3.67
C SER A 432 -5.13 -2.22 2.96
N CYS A 433 -4.53 -1.25 3.66
CA CYS A 433 -4.07 0.01 3.08
C CYS A 433 -2.97 -0.21 2.02
N ALA A 434 -1.97 -1.03 2.34
CA ALA A 434 -0.89 -1.34 1.41
C ALA A 434 -1.40 -2.02 0.13
N ARG A 435 -2.33 -2.98 0.26
CA ARG A 435 -2.93 -3.69 -0.87
C ARG A 435 -3.80 -2.77 -1.73
N GLN A 436 -4.65 -1.97 -1.11
CA GLN A 436 -5.45 -0.96 -1.81
C GLN A 436 -4.57 0.00 -2.60
N THR A 437 -3.51 0.52 -1.97
CA THR A 437 -2.56 1.45 -2.62
C THR A 437 -1.80 0.77 -3.75
N SER A 438 -1.32 -0.46 -3.56
CA SER A 438 -0.61 -1.22 -4.60
C SER A 438 -1.48 -1.45 -5.83
N GLN A 439 -2.74 -1.83 -5.66
CA GLN A 439 -3.68 -2.00 -6.77
C GLN A 439 -4.07 -0.67 -7.42
N GLY A 440 -4.32 0.36 -6.63
CA GLY A 440 -4.74 1.67 -7.14
C GLY A 440 -3.62 2.39 -7.90
N ARG A 441 -2.44 2.45 -7.33
CA ARG A 441 -1.26 3.08 -7.95
C ARG A 441 -0.53 2.16 -8.94
N GLN A 442 -0.89 0.87 -8.97
CA GLN A 442 -0.28 -0.14 -9.82
C GLN A 442 1.23 -0.21 -9.61
N TYR A 443 1.63 -0.46 -8.35
CA TYR A 443 3.04 -0.63 -7.98
C TYR A 443 3.58 -1.98 -8.40
N SER A 444 4.86 -2.00 -8.70
CA SER A 444 5.59 -3.22 -9.06
C SER A 444 5.83 -4.15 -7.87
N TYR A 445 5.84 -3.60 -6.67
CA TYR A 445 5.98 -4.35 -5.42
C TYR A 445 4.64 -4.47 -4.70
N ASN A 446 4.35 -5.65 -4.17
CA ASN A 446 3.22 -5.87 -3.28
C ASN A 446 3.64 -6.66 -2.03
N VAL A 447 3.02 -6.32 -0.92
CA VAL A 447 3.25 -6.97 0.37
C VAL A 447 2.64 -8.37 0.36
N THR A 448 3.43 -9.42 0.54
CA THR A 448 2.99 -10.82 0.47
C THR A 448 3.11 -11.58 1.78
N ASN A 449 3.92 -11.09 2.73
CA ASN A 449 4.18 -11.79 3.97
C ASN A 449 3.20 -11.37 5.07
N ILE A 450 2.37 -12.29 5.53
CA ILE A 450 1.42 -12.08 6.62
C ILE A 450 2.12 -12.19 8.02
N GLY A 451 3.46 -12.26 8.06
CA GLY A 451 4.23 -12.43 9.30
C GLY A 451 4.10 -13.84 9.90
N ASP A 452 4.79 -14.06 11.03
CA ASP A 452 4.78 -15.35 11.75
C ASP A 452 3.43 -15.72 12.37
N GLU A 453 2.43 -14.84 12.33
CA GLU A 453 1.07 -15.12 12.80
C GLU A 453 0.43 -16.31 12.08
N ASN A 454 0.78 -16.55 10.80
CA ASN A 454 0.34 -17.75 10.07
C ASN A 454 0.91 -19.07 10.59
N ASN A 455 2.06 -19.08 11.23
CA ASN A 455 2.60 -20.29 11.86
C ASN A 455 1.73 -20.73 13.05
N ASN A 456 1.07 -19.80 13.75
CA ASN A 456 0.13 -20.14 14.82
C ASN A 456 -1.21 -20.70 14.28
N PHE A 457 -1.64 -20.36 13.07
CA PHE A 457 -2.85 -20.90 12.43
C PHE A 457 -2.62 -22.29 11.83
N ARG A 458 -1.44 -22.59 11.29
CA ARG A 458 -1.09 -23.93 10.78
C ARG A 458 -0.97 -24.99 11.88
N MET A 459 -0.74 -24.61 13.15
CA MET A 459 -0.56 -25.56 14.26
C MET A 459 -1.87 -26.10 14.87
N ARG A 460 -3.04 -25.79 14.35
CA ARG A 460 -4.32 -26.33 14.87
C ARG A 460 -4.90 -27.51 14.10
N ARG A 461 -4.16 -28.19 13.24
CA ARG A 461 -4.47 -29.56 12.88
C ARG A 461 -3.98 -30.48 13.98
N VAL A 462 -4.81 -30.69 14.98
CA VAL A 462 -4.64 -31.78 15.95
C VAL A 462 -5.00 -33.07 15.26
N SER A 463 -4.00 -33.74 14.70
CA SER A 463 -4.11 -35.19 14.51
C SER A 463 -4.03 -35.83 15.91
N ASN A 464 -5.11 -36.48 16.27
CA ASN A 464 -5.25 -37.40 17.39
C ASN A 464 -4.00 -37.68 18.26
N GLY A 465 -3.98 -37.12 19.46
CA GLY A 465 -3.46 -37.83 20.63
C GLY A 465 -1.99 -37.81 20.89
N ARG A 466 -1.28 -36.65 20.80
CA ARG A 466 -0.03 -36.45 21.56
C ARG A 466 0.08 -35.02 22.04
N THR A 467 0.03 -34.83 23.35
CA THR A 467 0.35 -33.59 24.05
C THR A 467 1.82 -33.26 23.92
N PHE A 468 2.14 -32.16 23.23
CA PHE A 468 3.49 -31.59 23.28
C PHE A 468 3.47 -30.39 24.24
N ASN A 469 4.37 -30.39 25.21
CA ASN A 469 4.62 -29.28 26.11
C ASN A 469 5.13 -28.06 25.32
N ILE A 470 4.34 -27.02 25.25
CA ILE A 470 4.72 -25.74 24.66
C ILE A 470 5.48 -24.93 25.71
N GLN A 471 6.74 -24.63 25.45
CA GLN A 471 7.49 -23.63 26.22
C GLN A 471 6.76 -22.27 26.10
N GLN A 472 6.43 -21.69 27.25
CA GLN A 472 5.76 -20.40 27.34
C GLN A 472 6.67 -19.28 26.82
N THR A 473 6.24 -18.57 25.80
CA THR A 473 6.90 -17.35 25.32
C THR A 473 6.70 -16.18 26.29
N PRO A 474 7.60 -15.19 26.33
CA PRO A 474 7.58 -14.08 27.31
C PRO A 474 6.28 -13.26 27.35
N PHE A 475 5.49 -13.29 26.30
CA PHE A 475 4.24 -12.50 26.18
C PHE A 475 3.10 -12.96 27.09
N LYS A 476 3.10 -14.23 27.55
CA LYS A 476 2.08 -14.71 28.52
C LYS A 476 2.33 -14.25 29.96
N ARG A 477 3.54 -13.75 30.26
CA ARG A 477 3.84 -13.25 31.63
C ARG A 477 3.20 -11.89 31.93
N SER A 478 3.02 -11.03 30.92
CA SER A 478 2.40 -9.71 31.13
C SER A 478 0.90 -9.76 31.37
N ALA A 479 0.20 -10.73 30.80
CA ALA A 479 -1.25 -10.89 30.99
C ALA A 479 -1.59 -11.45 32.39
N ASN A 480 -0.70 -12.27 32.98
CA ASN A 480 -0.94 -12.83 34.33
C ASN A 480 -0.65 -11.84 35.46
N ILE A 481 0.11 -10.77 35.22
CA ILE A 481 0.40 -9.75 36.25
C ILE A 481 -0.79 -8.80 36.44
N LEU A 482 -1.64 -8.61 35.42
CA LEU A 482 -2.83 -7.77 35.53
C LEU A 482 -4.03 -8.47 36.25
N CYS A 483 -4.02 -9.78 36.35
CA CYS A 483 -5.08 -10.54 37.05
C CYS A 483 -4.85 -10.77 38.55
N GLN A 484 -3.68 -10.41 39.10
CA GLN A 484 -3.36 -10.66 40.50
C GLN A 484 -3.72 -9.52 41.49
N CYS A 485 -4.33 -8.44 41.01
CA CYS A 485 -4.68 -7.29 41.89
C CYS A 485 -6.16 -7.14 42.20
N LEU A 486 -6.99 -8.17 42.00
CA LEU A 486 -8.44 -8.14 42.31
C LEU A 486 -8.87 -9.47 42.95
N ASP A 487 -8.24 -9.85 44.05
CA ASP A 487 -8.76 -10.87 44.98
C ASP A 487 -9.48 -10.18 46.13
N ASP A 488 -10.77 -9.91 45.96
CA ASP A 488 -11.71 -9.73 47.04
C ASP A 488 -12.78 -10.83 46.93
N GLU A 489 -12.77 -11.73 47.91
CA GLU A 489 -13.44 -13.02 47.97
C GLU A 489 -14.95 -12.95 48.27
N GLU A 490 -15.82 -12.21 47.57
CA GLU A 490 -17.25 -12.32 47.81
C GLU A 490 -18.20 -12.35 46.60
N ASN A 491 -17.72 -12.55 45.37
CA ASN A 491 -18.65 -12.54 44.21
C ASN A 491 -18.39 -13.60 43.13
N GLU A 492 -17.63 -14.67 43.40
CA GLU A 492 -17.27 -15.65 42.38
C GLU A 492 -18.41 -16.49 41.80
N GLN A 493 -19.48 -16.76 42.58
CA GLN A 493 -20.56 -17.64 42.11
C GLN A 493 -21.55 -16.97 41.15
N THR A 494 -21.74 -15.67 41.23
CA THR A 494 -22.65 -14.93 40.31
C THR A 494 -21.99 -14.53 39.00
N LEU A 495 -20.67 -14.35 38.99
CA LEU A 495 -19.90 -14.02 37.79
C LEU A 495 -19.69 -15.22 36.84
N ASP A 496 -19.60 -16.41 37.38
CA ASP A 496 -19.39 -17.64 36.62
C ASP A 496 -20.66 -18.10 35.90
N ILE A 497 -21.82 -17.95 36.51
CA ILE A 497 -23.13 -18.25 35.91
C ILE A 497 -23.42 -17.28 34.76
N ASN A 498 -23.13 -16.00 34.90
CA ASN A 498 -23.34 -14.99 33.86
C ASN A 498 -22.32 -15.12 32.70
N LYS A 499 -21.11 -15.57 32.97
CA LYS A 499 -20.12 -15.89 31.91
C LYS A 499 -20.52 -17.16 31.14
N LYS A 500 -21.02 -18.17 31.83
CA LYS A 500 -21.46 -19.43 31.23
C LYS A 500 -22.75 -19.24 30.42
N LEU A 501 -23.71 -18.49 30.93
CA LEU A 501 -24.94 -18.13 30.21
C LEU A 501 -24.65 -17.28 28.94
N LYS A 502 -23.73 -16.30 29.01
CA LYS A 502 -23.33 -15.52 27.84
C LYS A 502 -22.54 -16.35 26.81
N PHE A 503 -21.77 -17.35 27.25
CA PHE A 503 -21.05 -18.25 26.35
C PHE A 503 -21.99 -19.25 25.67
N ASP A 504 -22.99 -19.74 26.38
CA ASP A 504 -24.00 -20.67 25.86
C ASP A 504 -24.99 -19.94 24.93
N GLU A 505 -25.38 -18.69 25.27
CA GLU A 505 -26.22 -17.83 24.42
C GLU A 505 -25.47 -17.40 23.12
N TYR A 506 -24.15 -17.21 23.18
CA TYR A 506 -23.29 -16.94 22.04
C TYR A 506 -23.15 -18.18 21.13
N ASN A 507 -23.09 -19.38 21.70
CA ASN A 507 -23.02 -20.63 20.94
C ASN A 507 -24.39 -21.07 20.37
N GLU A 508 -25.54 -20.63 20.95
CA GLU A 508 -26.86 -20.88 20.37
C GLU A 508 -27.19 -19.96 19.19
N ILE A 509 -26.65 -18.74 19.16
CA ILE A 509 -26.79 -17.79 18.04
C ILE A 509 -25.90 -18.19 16.85
N PHE A 510 -24.81 -18.91 17.10
CA PHE A 510 -23.87 -19.38 16.10
C PHE A 510 -23.85 -20.93 16.06
N ARG A 511 -25.00 -21.56 15.86
CA ARG A 511 -25.00 -22.94 15.41
C ARG A 511 -24.36 -22.97 14.04
N GLU A 512 -23.24 -23.72 13.97
CA GLU A 512 -22.38 -23.93 12.80
C GLU A 512 -23.08 -24.56 11.58
N ASP A 513 -24.37 -24.82 11.65
CA ASP A 513 -25.12 -25.64 10.68
C ASP A 513 -25.49 -24.89 9.38
N ASP A 514 -25.27 -23.55 9.28
CA ASP A 514 -25.61 -22.78 8.08
C ASP A 514 -24.38 -22.25 7.29
N ILE A 515 -23.16 -22.64 7.67
CA ILE A 515 -21.95 -22.33 6.88
C ILE A 515 -21.31 -23.67 6.50
N GLU A 516 -22.05 -24.45 5.72
CA GLU A 516 -21.47 -25.61 5.03
C GLU A 516 -20.47 -25.14 3.96
N ASP A 517 -19.23 -25.63 4.10
CA ASP A 517 -18.40 -26.20 3.05
C ASP A 517 -17.63 -25.31 2.09
N ASN A 518 -16.95 -24.25 2.59
CA ASN A 518 -15.82 -23.70 1.82
C ASN A 518 -14.60 -23.32 2.69
N TYR A 519 -14.49 -23.89 3.88
CA TYR A 519 -13.36 -23.64 4.78
C TYR A 519 -12.03 -24.18 4.23
N ASP A 520 -12.06 -25.31 3.55
CA ASP A 520 -10.85 -26.02 3.14
C ASP A 520 -10.12 -25.34 1.95
N GLU A 521 -10.85 -24.74 1.02
CA GLU A 521 -10.25 -24.11 -0.16
C GLU A 521 -9.49 -22.81 0.15
N PHE A 522 -10.02 -22.03 1.11
CA PHE A 522 -9.40 -20.77 1.53
C PHE A 522 -8.17 -21.01 2.43
N ASP A 523 -8.22 -22.07 3.24
CA ASP A 523 -7.14 -22.41 4.17
C ASP A 523 -5.95 -23.09 3.48
N ASP A 524 -6.18 -23.79 2.35
CA ASP A 524 -5.13 -24.43 1.55
C ASP A 524 -4.51 -23.49 0.50
N PHE A 525 -4.96 -22.22 0.42
CA PHE A 525 -4.43 -21.27 -0.54
C PHE A 525 -2.98 -20.90 -0.23
N VAL A 526 -2.12 -21.02 -1.25
CA VAL A 526 -0.70 -20.69 -1.17
C VAL A 526 -0.45 -19.34 -1.82
N LEU A 527 0.05 -18.38 -1.04
CA LEU A 527 0.47 -17.07 -1.53
C LEU A 527 1.57 -17.19 -2.59
N SER A 528 1.60 -16.22 -3.50
CA SER A 528 2.71 -16.08 -4.45
C SER A 528 4.02 -15.89 -3.69
N GLN A 529 5.06 -16.60 -4.12
CA GLN A 529 6.42 -16.40 -3.57
C GLN A 529 7.09 -15.16 -4.16
N ASN A 530 6.61 -14.69 -5.33
CA ASN A 530 7.12 -13.50 -5.97
C ASN A 530 6.42 -12.27 -5.42
N THR A 531 7.21 -11.28 -5.06
CA THR A 531 6.74 -9.94 -4.66
C THR A 531 6.39 -9.06 -5.85
N ASP A 532 6.82 -9.45 -7.07
CA ASP A 532 6.60 -8.70 -8.29
C ASP A 532 5.13 -8.77 -8.72
N THR A 533 4.58 -7.63 -9.05
CA THR A 533 3.23 -7.51 -9.61
C THR A 533 3.27 -7.53 -11.15
N THR A 534 2.10 -7.59 -11.77
CA THR A 534 1.97 -7.49 -13.24
C THR A 534 2.24 -6.07 -13.76
N TYR A 535 2.47 -5.11 -12.88
CA TYR A 535 2.72 -3.70 -13.21
C TYR A 535 4.20 -3.35 -13.37
N THR A 536 5.07 -4.35 -13.33
CA THR A 536 6.52 -4.18 -13.35
C THR A 536 7.03 -3.86 -14.75
N SER A 537 7.81 -2.79 -14.90
CA SER A 537 8.51 -2.46 -16.14
C SER A 537 9.99 -2.90 -16.11
N PRO A 538 10.64 -3.08 -17.28
CA PRO A 538 12.06 -3.41 -17.33
C PRO A 538 12.96 -2.38 -16.64
N SER A 539 12.63 -1.08 -16.72
CA SER A 539 13.37 0.00 -16.06
C SER A 539 13.30 -0.13 -14.54
N ILE A 540 12.11 -0.38 -14.00
CA ILE A 540 11.89 -0.59 -12.56
C ILE A 540 12.66 -1.83 -12.09
N VAL A 541 12.59 -2.96 -12.79
CA VAL A 541 13.33 -4.19 -12.44
C VAL A 541 14.84 -3.94 -12.35
N ASN A 542 15.39 -3.22 -13.31
CA ASN A 542 16.82 -2.91 -13.32
C ASN A 542 17.21 -2.02 -12.13
N MET A 543 16.39 -1.03 -11.80
CA MET A 543 16.61 -0.16 -10.64
C MET A 543 16.48 -0.94 -9.34
N MET A 544 15.45 -1.76 -9.18
CA MET A 544 15.27 -2.65 -8.02
C MET A 544 16.49 -3.54 -7.80
N ARG A 545 16.99 -4.18 -8.86
CA ARG A 545 18.22 -4.99 -8.79
C ARG A 545 19.42 -4.17 -8.36
N SER A 546 19.59 -2.97 -8.91
CA SER A 546 20.73 -2.11 -8.58
C SER A 546 20.73 -1.68 -7.11
N VAL A 547 19.56 -1.40 -6.54
CA VAL A 547 19.39 -1.00 -5.13
C VAL A 547 19.44 -2.20 -4.18
N SER A 548 19.03 -3.41 -4.65
CA SER A 548 19.00 -4.63 -3.84
C SER A 548 20.29 -5.47 -3.89
N GLN A 549 21.25 -5.17 -4.78
CA GLN A 549 22.48 -5.97 -4.94
C GLN A 549 23.23 -6.14 -3.62
N LYS A 550 23.57 -7.40 -3.33
CA LYS A 550 24.30 -7.82 -2.13
C LYS A 550 25.78 -7.45 -2.20
#